data_1324e1b784ecc6a11b259463f68ddead
#
_entry.id   1324e1b784ecc6a11b259463f68ddead
#
_cell.length_a   1.000
_cell.length_b   1.000
_cell.length_c   1.000
_cell.angle_alpha   90.00
_cell.angle_beta   90.00
_cell.angle_gamma   90.00
#
_symmetry.space_group_name_H-M   'P 1'
#
loop_
_entity.id
_entity.type
_entity.pdbx_description
1 polymer ?
#
loop_
_entity_poly.entity_id
_entity_poly.type
_entity_poly.pdbx_seq_one_letter_code
_entity_poly.pdbx_strand_id
1 'polypeptide(L)'
;MKTRKGHNVYPITVAQKFHLYYAKYCPNMAVLNIGTSLTIGTELDWNVLRDSINYAYARNEAMRIRFTRDKDGECYQYIADVDEDFKERTVDFRDFTDLTMEEAENEMQGWTQVPFEFEDSPMTKIVMIKMPDGFNGVYFLGHHMVVDAQSLIAFLKDIIEIYCNAMYEGVPFPKDMCSYICLLYTSPSPRD
;
A
#
# COMPACT_ATOMS: atom_id res chain seq x y z
N MET A 1 -13.22 2.46 -24.75
CA MET A 1 -12.43 2.27 -23.54
C MET A 1 -13.31 1.61 -22.50
N LYS A 2 -12.89 0.49 -21.87
CA LYS A 2 -13.72 -0.17 -20.84
C LYS A 2 -13.67 0.69 -19.58
N THR A 3 -14.78 0.77 -18.84
CA THR A 3 -14.86 1.51 -17.57
C THR A 3 -15.38 0.59 -16.45
N ARG A 4 -14.92 0.81 -15.24
CA ARG A 4 -15.39 0.14 -14.02
C ARG A 4 -15.68 1.19 -12.95
N LYS A 5 -16.86 1.20 -12.36
CA LYS A 5 -17.28 2.24 -11.37
C LYS A 5 -17.02 3.69 -11.85
N GLY A 6 -17.04 3.95 -13.15
CA GLY A 6 -16.72 5.27 -13.73
C GLY A 6 -15.22 5.49 -14.05
N HIS A 7 -14.32 4.62 -13.59
CA HIS A 7 -12.89 4.71 -13.85
C HIS A 7 -12.48 4.04 -15.16
N ASN A 8 -11.44 4.55 -15.79
CA ASN A 8 -10.80 3.90 -16.91
C ASN A 8 -10.08 2.63 -16.45
N VAL A 9 -10.28 1.52 -17.13
CA VAL A 9 -9.57 0.28 -16.84
C VAL A 9 -8.43 0.04 -17.81
N TYR A 10 -7.33 -0.47 -17.29
CA TYR A 10 -6.07 -0.74 -17.99
C TYR A 10 -5.73 -2.23 -17.93
N PRO A 11 -5.02 -2.76 -18.94
CA PRO A 11 -4.46 -4.11 -18.85
C PRO A 11 -3.52 -4.19 -17.64
N ILE A 12 -3.45 -5.36 -17.01
CA ILE A 12 -2.41 -5.64 -16.02
C ILE A 12 -1.05 -5.83 -16.70
N THR A 13 0.02 -5.47 -15.99
CA THR A 13 1.40 -5.60 -16.47
C THR A 13 1.83 -7.07 -16.58
N VAL A 14 2.96 -7.31 -17.26
CA VAL A 14 3.55 -8.66 -17.35
C VAL A 14 3.92 -9.20 -15.97
N ALA A 15 4.49 -8.35 -15.09
CA ALA A 15 4.81 -8.74 -13.71
C ALA A 15 3.55 -9.13 -12.93
N GLN A 16 2.48 -8.32 -13.03
CA GLN A 16 1.20 -8.62 -12.39
C GLN A 16 0.58 -9.92 -12.92
N LYS A 17 0.69 -10.20 -14.24
CA LYS A 17 0.23 -11.47 -14.80
C LYS A 17 0.98 -12.65 -14.22
N PHE A 18 2.30 -12.51 -14.02
CA PHE A 18 3.11 -13.56 -13.40
C PHE A 18 2.64 -13.87 -11.98
N HIS A 19 2.41 -12.84 -11.15
CA HIS A 19 1.89 -13.02 -9.79
C HIS A 19 0.49 -13.64 -9.78
N LEU A 20 -0.39 -13.19 -10.68
CA LEU A 20 -1.73 -13.76 -10.80
C LEU A 20 -1.69 -15.22 -11.24
N TYR A 21 -0.78 -15.59 -12.15
CA TYR A 21 -0.57 -16.97 -12.57
C TYR A 21 -0.03 -17.82 -11.40
N TYR A 22 0.97 -17.31 -10.68
CA TYR A 22 1.52 -18.01 -9.51
C TYR A 22 0.46 -18.26 -8.45
N ALA A 23 -0.35 -17.23 -8.14
CA ALA A 23 -1.45 -17.33 -7.18
C ALA A 23 -2.48 -18.41 -7.54
N LYS A 24 -2.67 -18.70 -8.84
CA LYS A 24 -3.57 -19.77 -9.31
C LYS A 24 -3.17 -21.16 -8.80
N TYR A 25 -1.88 -21.39 -8.55
CA TYR A 25 -1.34 -22.66 -8.05
C TYR A 25 -1.13 -22.67 -6.54
N CYS A 26 -1.29 -21.54 -5.88
CA CYS A 26 -1.16 -21.42 -4.43
C CYS A 26 -2.56 -21.29 -3.83
N PRO A 27 -3.01 -22.23 -3.01
CA PRO A 27 -4.35 -22.22 -2.42
C PRO A 27 -4.55 -21.04 -1.45
N ASN A 28 -3.47 -20.46 -0.93
CA ASN A 28 -3.52 -19.27 -0.06
C ASN A 28 -2.92 -18.06 -0.77
N MET A 29 -3.78 -17.11 -1.17
CA MET A 29 -3.37 -15.86 -1.81
C MET A 29 -2.48 -14.97 -0.92
N ALA A 30 -2.47 -15.19 0.40
CA ALA A 30 -1.61 -14.45 1.32
C ALA A 30 -0.10 -14.67 1.08
N VAL A 31 0.28 -15.69 0.30
CA VAL A 31 1.69 -15.91 -0.11
C VAL A 31 2.29 -14.72 -0.87
N LEU A 32 1.46 -13.87 -1.46
CA LEU A 32 1.86 -12.65 -2.16
C LEU A 32 1.79 -11.40 -1.27
N ASN A 33 1.48 -11.54 0.01
CA ASN A 33 1.49 -10.42 0.93
C ASN A 33 2.92 -10.10 1.37
N ILE A 34 3.24 -8.81 1.38
CA ILE A 34 4.49 -8.25 1.89
C ILE A 34 4.14 -7.39 3.08
N GLY A 35 4.69 -7.71 4.25
CA GLY A 35 4.54 -6.93 5.47
C GLY A 35 5.88 -6.40 5.95
N THR A 36 5.91 -5.16 6.44
CA THR A 36 7.09 -4.60 7.10
C THR A 36 6.68 -3.55 8.13
N SER A 37 7.43 -3.48 9.21
CA SER A 37 7.35 -2.39 10.18
C SER A 37 8.41 -1.33 9.88
N LEU A 38 8.08 -0.09 10.19
CA LEU A 38 9.00 1.03 10.19
C LEU A 38 8.80 1.82 11.48
N THR A 39 9.82 1.84 12.34
CA THR A 39 9.84 2.70 13.51
C THR A 39 10.33 4.09 13.13
N ILE A 40 9.61 5.12 13.61
CA ILE A 40 9.86 6.52 13.28
C ILE A 40 10.47 7.25 14.47
N GLY A 41 10.01 6.96 15.69
CA GLY A 41 10.49 7.59 16.91
C GLY A 41 9.74 7.13 18.15
N THR A 42 10.13 7.67 19.30
CA THR A 42 9.51 7.35 20.60
C THR A 42 8.28 8.20 20.89
N GLU A 43 8.26 9.42 20.37
CA GLU A 43 7.14 10.34 20.51
C GLU A 43 6.66 10.80 19.14
N LEU A 44 5.40 10.49 18.81
CA LEU A 44 4.78 10.84 17.54
C LEU A 44 3.46 11.59 17.79
N ASP A 45 3.21 12.61 16.98
CA ASP A 45 1.86 13.15 16.85
C ASP A 45 1.06 12.23 15.91
N TRP A 46 0.18 11.42 16.51
CA TRP A 46 -0.60 10.40 15.80
C TRP A 46 -1.60 11.00 14.80
N ASN A 47 -2.07 12.22 15.03
CA ASN A 47 -2.96 12.89 14.10
C ASN A 47 -2.18 13.35 12.87
N VAL A 48 -1.03 14.00 13.10
CA VAL A 48 -0.14 14.41 11.99
C VAL A 48 0.36 13.20 11.21
N LEU A 49 0.68 12.09 11.88
CA LEU A 49 1.08 10.85 11.20
C LEU A 49 -0.06 10.28 10.34
N ARG A 50 -1.29 10.22 10.87
CA ARG A 50 -2.46 9.77 10.11
C ARG A 50 -2.72 10.64 8.88
N ASP A 51 -2.64 11.95 9.04
CA ASP A 51 -2.84 12.90 7.93
C ASP A 51 -1.73 12.76 6.88
N SER A 52 -0.48 12.56 7.32
CA SER A 52 0.67 12.31 6.44
C SER A 52 0.49 11.01 5.64
N ILE A 53 0.00 9.94 6.28
CA ILE A 53 -0.34 8.67 5.61
C ILE A 53 -1.42 8.90 4.56
N ASN A 54 -2.51 9.56 4.92
CA ASN A 54 -3.61 9.84 4.00
C ASN A 54 -3.15 10.69 2.81
N TYR A 55 -2.31 11.69 3.05
CA TYR A 55 -1.75 12.52 2.00
C TYR A 55 -0.81 11.73 1.07
N ALA A 56 0.02 10.84 1.64
CA ALA A 56 0.88 9.95 0.86
C ALA A 56 0.06 9.04 -0.07
N TYR A 57 -1.04 8.47 0.40
CA TYR A 57 -1.97 7.70 -0.44
C TYR A 57 -2.61 8.57 -1.54
N ALA A 58 -3.04 9.77 -1.20
CA ALA A 58 -3.67 10.67 -2.18
C ALA A 58 -2.76 10.98 -3.36
N ARG A 59 -1.46 11.18 -3.10
CA ARG A 59 -0.49 11.53 -4.14
C ARG A 59 0.16 10.33 -4.86
N ASN A 60 0.03 9.10 -4.31
CA ASN A 60 0.61 7.89 -4.89
C ASN A 60 -0.46 7.05 -5.60
N GLU A 61 -0.62 7.22 -6.92
CA GLU A 61 -1.60 6.47 -7.73
C GLU A 61 -1.43 4.96 -7.59
N ALA A 62 -0.20 4.46 -7.53
CA ALA A 62 0.10 3.02 -7.41
C ALA A 62 -0.53 2.39 -6.15
N MET A 63 -0.62 3.14 -5.05
CA MET A 63 -1.20 2.66 -3.80
C MET A 63 -2.74 2.58 -3.84
N ARG A 64 -3.36 3.21 -4.84
CA ARG A 64 -4.81 3.21 -5.06
C ARG A 64 -5.25 2.31 -6.21
N ILE A 65 -4.35 1.44 -6.69
CA ILE A 65 -4.70 0.44 -7.72
C ILE A 65 -5.71 -0.55 -7.14
N ARG A 66 -6.70 -0.86 -7.95
CA ARG A 66 -7.71 -1.91 -7.73
C ARG A 66 -7.71 -2.85 -8.92
N PHE A 67 -8.02 -4.11 -8.68
CA PHE A 67 -8.16 -5.10 -9.71
C PHE A 67 -9.63 -5.45 -9.92
N THR A 68 -9.98 -5.77 -11.16
CA THR A 68 -11.33 -6.20 -11.51
C THR A 68 -11.26 -7.23 -12.62
N ARG A 69 -12.32 -8.04 -12.76
CA ARG A 69 -12.44 -9.00 -13.85
C ARG A 69 -13.58 -8.61 -14.77
N ASP A 70 -13.41 -8.90 -16.04
CA ASP A 70 -14.54 -8.82 -16.98
C ASP A 70 -15.36 -10.13 -16.96
N LYS A 71 -16.44 -10.13 -17.77
CA LYS A 71 -17.34 -11.29 -17.93
C LYS A 71 -16.65 -12.57 -18.45
N ASP A 72 -15.51 -12.42 -19.09
CA ASP A 72 -14.71 -13.51 -19.65
C ASP A 72 -13.62 -13.97 -18.65
N GLY A 73 -13.55 -13.34 -17.46
CA GLY A 73 -12.59 -13.63 -16.39
C GLY A 73 -11.23 -12.97 -16.56
N GLU A 74 -11.05 -12.14 -17.60
CA GLU A 74 -9.82 -11.39 -17.83
C GLU A 74 -9.64 -10.30 -16.78
N CYS A 75 -8.41 -10.21 -16.24
CA CYS A 75 -8.07 -9.26 -15.17
C CYS A 75 -7.63 -7.92 -15.75
N TYR A 76 -8.15 -6.86 -15.16
CA TYR A 76 -7.82 -5.46 -15.44
C TYR A 76 -7.50 -4.74 -14.14
N GLN A 77 -6.91 -3.56 -14.25
CA GLN A 77 -6.66 -2.67 -13.13
C GLN A 77 -7.23 -1.28 -13.40
N TYR A 78 -7.56 -0.56 -12.35
CA TYR A 78 -7.92 0.85 -12.38
C TYR A 78 -7.35 1.56 -11.14
N ILE A 79 -7.33 2.88 -11.17
CA ILE A 79 -6.90 3.69 -10.03
C ILE A 79 -8.17 4.27 -9.42
N ALA A 80 -8.43 3.95 -8.15
CA ALA A 80 -9.52 4.53 -7.40
C ALA A 80 -9.28 6.04 -7.19
N ASP A 81 -10.34 6.83 -7.20
CA ASP A 81 -10.26 8.24 -6.85
C ASP A 81 -9.82 8.41 -5.38
N VAL A 82 -9.28 9.57 -5.04
CA VAL A 82 -8.81 9.86 -3.68
C VAL A 82 -9.92 9.70 -2.66
N ASP A 83 -11.11 10.22 -2.96
CA ASP A 83 -12.26 10.15 -2.05
C ASP A 83 -12.82 8.73 -1.90
N GLU A 84 -12.78 7.92 -2.95
CA GLU A 84 -13.16 6.50 -2.92
C GLU A 84 -12.17 5.72 -2.06
N ASP A 85 -10.87 5.86 -2.32
CA ASP A 85 -9.83 5.21 -1.55
C ASP A 85 -9.88 5.59 -0.07
N PHE A 86 -10.08 6.88 0.24
CA PHE A 86 -10.18 7.36 1.62
C PHE A 86 -11.36 6.75 2.39
N LYS A 87 -12.46 6.43 1.71
CA LYS A 87 -13.64 5.79 2.33
C LYS A 87 -13.46 4.30 2.53
N GLU A 88 -12.77 3.63 1.60
CA GLU A 88 -12.58 2.18 1.61
C GLU A 88 -11.38 1.74 2.49
N ARG A 89 -10.34 2.55 2.52
CA ARG A 89 -9.12 2.27 3.27
C ARG A 89 -9.18 2.90 4.67
N THR A 90 -8.82 2.11 5.68
CA THR A 90 -8.66 2.59 7.05
C THR A 90 -7.19 2.76 7.40
N VAL A 91 -6.87 3.77 8.22
CA VAL A 91 -5.59 3.90 8.92
C VAL A 91 -5.84 3.50 10.36
N ASP A 92 -5.56 2.23 10.65
CA ASP A 92 -5.80 1.65 11.97
C ASP A 92 -4.68 2.08 12.94
N PHE A 93 -4.94 1.92 14.23
CA PHE A 93 -3.97 2.11 15.31
C PHE A 93 -3.95 0.87 16.19
N ARG A 94 -2.75 0.38 16.52
CA ARG A 94 -2.55 -0.74 17.43
C ARG A 94 -1.51 -0.39 18.49
N ASP A 95 -1.93 -0.42 19.74
CA ASP A 95 -1.05 -0.28 20.91
C ASP A 95 -0.62 -1.68 21.38
N PHE A 96 0.69 -1.93 21.40
CA PHE A 96 1.30 -3.18 21.84
C PHE A 96 2.02 -3.04 23.18
N THR A 97 1.90 -1.90 23.88
CA THR A 97 2.67 -1.64 25.11
C THR A 97 2.42 -2.63 26.24
N ASP A 98 1.29 -3.34 26.21
CA ASP A 98 0.95 -4.38 27.18
C ASP A 98 1.46 -5.78 26.78
N LEU A 99 2.12 -5.91 25.63
CA LEU A 99 2.64 -7.16 25.08
C LEU A 99 4.18 -7.20 25.18
N THR A 100 4.73 -8.39 25.02
CA THR A 100 6.15 -8.57 24.72
C THR A 100 6.44 -8.24 23.26
N MET A 101 7.69 -7.97 22.92
CA MET A 101 8.11 -7.77 21.52
C MET A 101 7.75 -8.96 20.63
N GLU A 102 7.97 -10.19 21.14
CA GLU A 102 7.66 -11.43 20.41
C GLU A 102 6.15 -11.56 20.12
N GLU A 103 5.31 -11.24 21.10
CA GLU A 103 3.84 -11.26 20.90
C GLU A 103 3.39 -10.21 19.88
N ALA A 104 3.98 -8.99 19.94
CA ALA A 104 3.69 -7.93 18.98
C ALA A 104 4.11 -8.31 17.55
N GLU A 105 5.32 -8.88 17.38
CA GLU A 105 5.82 -9.36 16.10
C GLU A 105 4.97 -10.51 15.55
N ASN A 106 4.57 -11.46 16.39
CA ASN A 106 3.70 -12.58 16.02
C ASN A 106 2.31 -12.09 15.55
N GLU A 107 1.72 -11.09 16.24
CA GLU A 107 0.46 -10.49 15.81
C GLU A 107 0.61 -9.82 14.44
N MET A 108 1.65 -9.01 14.25
CA MET A 108 1.93 -8.35 12.96
C MET A 108 2.20 -9.37 11.85
N GLN A 109 2.94 -10.45 12.13
CA GLN A 109 3.14 -11.53 11.17
C GLN A 109 1.83 -12.23 10.83
N GLY A 110 0.94 -12.41 11.80
CA GLY A 110 -0.41 -12.96 11.57
C GLY A 110 -1.20 -12.16 10.52
N TRP A 111 -1.04 -10.85 10.47
CA TRP A 111 -1.72 -10.02 9.47
C TRP A 111 -1.28 -10.34 8.04
N THR A 112 -0.02 -10.77 7.82
CA THR A 112 0.45 -11.18 6.49
C THR A 112 -0.21 -12.45 5.98
N GLN A 113 -0.78 -13.27 6.89
CA GLN A 113 -1.43 -14.53 6.54
C GLN A 113 -2.90 -14.34 6.10
N VAL A 114 -3.44 -13.13 6.23
CA VAL A 114 -4.80 -12.81 5.81
C VAL A 114 -4.77 -12.35 4.36
N PRO A 115 -5.43 -13.06 3.42
CA PRO A 115 -5.45 -12.66 2.03
C PRO A 115 -6.23 -11.36 1.84
N PHE A 116 -5.75 -10.51 0.92
CA PHE A 116 -6.53 -9.36 0.47
C PHE A 116 -7.75 -9.81 -0.34
N GLU A 117 -8.85 -9.08 -0.20
CA GLU A 117 -9.95 -9.19 -1.13
C GLU A 117 -9.50 -8.62 -2.48
N PHE A 118 -9.60 -9.45 -3.54
CA PHE A 118 -8.94 -9.14 -4.81
C PHE A 118 -9.73 -8.15 -5.66
N GLU A 119 -11.06 -8.29 -5.72
CA GLU A 119 -11.88 -7.52 -6.65
C GLU A 119 -12.35 -6.20 -6.04
N ASP A 120 -12.07 -5.11 -6.75
CA ASP A 120 -12.53 -3.76 -6.44
C ASP A 120 -12.19 -3.27 -5.02
N SER A 121 -11.12 -3.81 -4.41
CA SER A 121 -10.75 -3.54 -3.01
C SER A 121 -9.32 -3.02 -2.87
N PRO A 122 -8.99 -2.31 -1.77
CA PRO A 122 -7.62 -1.90 -1.47
C PRO A 122 -6.66 -3.09 -1.41
N MET A 123 -5.51 -2.95 -2.07
CA MET A 123 -4.44 -3.96 -2.09
C MET A 123 -3.28 -3.61 -1.15
N THR A 124 -3.48 -2.62 -0.30
CA THR A 124 -2.54 -2.19 0.73
C THR A 124 -3.28 -1.84 2.01
N LYS A 125 -2.63 -2.02 3.14
CA LYS A 125 -3.10 -1.64 4.47
C LYS A 125 -1.94 -1.02 5.25
N ILE A 126 -2.23 -0.02 6.08
CA ILE A 126 -1.26 0.56 6.99
C ILE A 126 -1.87 0.66 8.39
N VAL A 127 -1.07 0.33 9.38
CA VAL A 127 -1.46 0.39 10.80
C VAL A 127 -0.42 1.22 11.52
N MET A 128 -0.83 2.25 12.24
CA MET A 128 0.04 2.97 13.17
C MET A 128 0.26 2.07 14.38
N ILE A 129 1.51 1.88 14.77
CA ILE A 129 1.88 0.95 15.84
C ILE A 129 2.66 1.65 16.94
N LYS A 130 2.29 1.33 18.18
CA LYS A 130 3.04 1.70 19.38
C LYS A 130 3.64 0.43 19.97
N MET A 131 4.97 0.37 20.01
CA MET A 131 5.68 -0.88 20.35
C MET A 131 6.02 -0.97 21.84
N PRO A 132 6.24 -2.19 22.37
CA PRO A 132 6.54 -2.42 23.78
C PRO A 132 7.84 -1.76 24.24
N ASP A 133 8.83 -1.59 23.36
CA ASP A 133 10.13 -0.95 23.64
C ASP A 133 10.06 0.59 23.62
N GLY A 134 8.86 1.15 23.38
CA GLY A 134 8.62 2.59 23.30
C GLY A 134 8.91 3.21 21.94
N PHE A 135 9.42 2.44 20.96
CA PHE A 135 9.54 2.93 19.59
C PHE A 135 8.20 2.82 18.86
N ASN A 136 7.84 3.88 18.18
CA ASN A 136 6.55 4.04 17.52
C ASN A 136 6.72 4.21 16.02
N GLY A 137 5.72 3.81 15.25
CA GLY A 137 5.80 3.92 13.80
C GLY A 137 4.58 3.38 13.09
N VAL A 138 4.83 2.69 11.98
CA VAL A 138 3.79 2.10 11.14
C VAL A 138 4.16 0.66 10.77
N TYR A 139 3.14 -0.17 10.62
CA TYR A 139 3.23 -1.45 9.92
C TYR A 139 2.51 -1.32 8.58
N PHE A 140 3.20 -1.60 7.51
CA PHE A 140 2.66 -1.62 6.16
C PHE A 140 2.46 -3.06 5.69
N LEU A 141 1.31 -3.32 5.12
CA LEU A 141 0.97 -4.57 4.46
C LEU A 141 0.51 -4.27 3.03
N GLY A 142 1.07 -4.94 2.05
CA GLY A 142 0.69 -4.78 0.65
C GLY A 142 0.77 -6.09 -0.13
N HIS A 143 -0.07 -6.20 -1.16
CA HIS A 143 -0.04 -7.34 -2.07
C HIS A 143 1.00 -7.11 -3.16
N HIS A 144 1.78 -8.13 -3.51
CA HIS A 144 2.91 -8.04 -4.45
C HIS A 144 2.51 -7.66 -5.88
N MET A 145 1.22 -7.64 -6.20
CA MET A 145 0.73 -7.10 -7.47
C MET A 145 0.76 -5.57 -7.54
N VAL A 146 0.86 -4.87 -6.41
CA VAL A 146 0.89 -3.39 -6.36
C VAL A 146 2.17 -2.85 -5.75
N VAL A 147 2.87 -3.63 -4.92
CA VAL A 147 4.10 -3.21 -4.26
C VAL A 147 5.22 -4.23 -4.45
N ASP A 148 6.43 -3.71 -4.59
CA ASP A 148 7.69 -4.42 -4.45
C ASP A 148 8.54 -3.73 -3.37
N ALA A 149 9.72 -4.26 -3.09
CA ALA A 149 10.59 -3.71 -2.04
C ALA A 149 10.96 -2.24 -2.28
N GLN A 150 11.18 -1.84 -3.54
CA GLN A 150 11.57 -0.47 -3.87
C GLN A 150 10.39 0.51 -3.73
N SER A 151 9.23 0.15 -4.26
CA SER A 151 8.01 0.97 -4.14
C SER A 151 7.55 1.09 -2.68
N LEU A 152 7.70 0.03 -1.90
CA LEU A 152 7.44 0.02 -0.46
C LEU A 152 8.32 1.04 0.27
N ILE A 153 9.65 0.96 0.07
CA ILE A 153 10.60 1.88 0.69
C ILE A 153 10.32 3.33 0.26
N ALA A 154 10.05 3.55 -1.03
CA ALA A 154 9.73 4.88 -1.54
C ALA A 154 8.46 5.46 -0.91
N PHE A 155 7.42 4.63 -0.76
CA PHE A 155 6.16 5.04 -0.14
C PHE A 155 6.31 5.35 1.35
N LEU A 156 7.00 4.50 2.11
CA LEU A 156 7.26 4.73 3.53
C LEU A 156 8.13 5.98 3.74
N LYS A 157 9.13 6.19 2.88
CA LYS A 157 9.93 7.42 2.88
C LYS A 157 9.07 8.65 2.62
N ASP A 158 8.13 8.59 1.67
CA ASP A 158 7.22 9.69 1.36
C ASP A 158 6.38 10.07 2.58
N ILE A 159 5.85 9.09 3.32
CA ILE A 159 5.12 9.33 4.59
C ILE A 159 6.00 10.07 5.61
N ILE A 160 7.26 9.62 5.79
CA ILE A 160 8.18 10.26 6.75
C ILE A 160 8.49 11.69 6.33
N GLU A 161 8.78 11.92 5.05
CA GLU A 161 9.10 13.25 4.54
C GLU A 161 7.92 14.22 4.72
N ILE A 162 6.68 13.76 4.48
CA ILE A 162 5.46 14.55 4.72
C ILE A 162 5.30 14.84 6.22
N TYR A 163 5.47 13.82 7.07
CA TYR A 163 5.38 13.96 8.51
C TYR A 163 6.42 14.95 9.05
N CYS A 164 7.67 14.82 8.63
CA CYS A 164 8.74 15.71 9.06
C CYS A 164 8.51 17.16 8.57
N ASN A 165 8.01 17.34 7.34
CA ASN A 165 7.64 18.66 6.85
C ASN A 165 6.55 19.32 7.69
N ALA A 166 5.56 18.53 8.14
CA ALA A 166 4.47 19.03 8.99
C ALA A 166 4.92 19.35 10.44
N MET A 167 5.92 18.61 10.96
CA MET A 167 6.36 18.74 12.35
C MET A 167 7.51 19.72 12.55
N TYR A 168 8.36 19.94 11.53
CA TYR A 168 9.62 20.69 11.70
C TYR A 168 9.75 21.80 10.67
N GLU A 169 10.09 23.00 11.13
CA GLU A 169 10.37 24.14 10.24
C GLU A 169 11.60 23.87 9.35
N GLY A 170 11.54 24.31 8.09
CA GLY A 170 12.65 24.21 7.14
C GLY A 170 12.84 22.85 6.48
N VAL A 171 12.06 21.84 6.83
CA VAL A 171 12.05 20.57 6.12
C VAL A 171 11.25 20.74 4.81
N PRO A 172 11.85 20.48 3.63
CA PRO A 172 11.16 20.65 2.36
C PRO A 172 10.06 19.59 2.19
N PHE A 173 8.97 19.97 1.53
CA PHE A 173 7.95 19.01 1.12
C PHE A 173 8.52 18.07 0.03
N PRO A 174 8.16 16.76 0.05
CA PRO A 174 8.68 15.82 -0.95
C PRO A 174 8.24 16.19 -2.37
N LYS A 175 9.11 15.89 -3.36
CA LYS A 175 8.86 16.19 -4.77
C LYS A 175 7.61 15.45 -5.28
N ASP A 176 6.99 15.98 -6.33
CA ASP A 176 5.86 15.35 -6.99
C ASP A 176 6.19 13.95 -7.50
N MET A 177 5.22 13.06 -7.37
CA MET A 177 5.32 11.68 -7.85
C MET A 177 4.95 11.60 -9.33
N CYS A 178 5.63 10.70 -10.05
CA CYS A 178 5.24 10.39 -11.42
C CYS A 178 3.91 9.62 -11.46
N SER A 179 3.08 9.91 -12.46
CA SER A 179 1.84 9.16 -12.66
C SER A 179 2.13 7.68 -12.98
N TYR A 180 1.45 6.78 -12.28
CA TYR A 180 1.54 5.34 -12.57
C TYR A 180 1.07 4.99 -13.99
N ILE A 181 0.08 5.72 -14.51
CA ILE A 181 -0.41 5.53 -15.87
C ILE A 181 0.69 5.82 -16.89
N CYS A 182 1.50 6.85 -16.69
CA CYS A 182 2.65 7.13 -17.56
C CYS A 182 3.62 5.95 -17.58
N LEU A 183 3.89 5.32 -16.44
CA LEU A 183 4.76 4.14 -16.36
C LEU A 183 4.20 2.93 -17.12
N LEU A 184 2.88 2.71 -17.10
CA LEU A 184 2.23 1.63 -17.86
C LEU A 184 2.47 1.74 -19.37
N TYR A 185 2.54 2.97 -19.89
CA TYR A 185 2.74 3.21 -21.33
C TYR A 185 4.21 3.35 -21.74
N THR A 186 5.11 3.60 -20.78
CA THR A 186 6.54 3.74 -21.03
C THR A 186 7.36 2.49 -20.73
N SER A 187 6.76 1.48 -20.08
CA SER A 187 7.39 0.17 -19.93
C SER A 187 7.63 -0.47 -21.30
N PRO A 188 8.88 -0.89 -21.61
CA PRO A 188 9.18 -1.53 -22.88
C PRO A 188 8.26 -2.74 -23.08
N SER A 189 7.66 -2.81 -24.26
CA SER A 189 6.91 -3.99 -24.67
C SER A 189 7.86 -5.19 -24.71
N PRO A 190 7.44 -6.39 -24.28
CA PRO A 190 8.26 -7.60 -24.42
C PRO A 190 8.63 -7.98 -25.87
N ARG A 191 8.31 -7.12 -26.82
CA ARG A 191 8.54 -7.31 -28.25
C ARG A 191 9.63 -6.40 -28.86
N ASP A 192 10.23 -5.53 -28.04
CA ASP A 192 11.33 -4.65 -28.47
C ASP A 192 12.68 -5.22 -28.05
#